data_431ac2b8a36b68ea32ab9ddcde65ec0c
#
_entry.id   431ac2b8a36b68ea32ab9ddcde65ec0c
#
_cell.length_a   1.000
_cell.length_b   1.000
_cell.length_c   1.000
_cell.angle_alpha   90.00
_cell.angle_beta   90.00
_cell.angle_gamma   90.00
#
_symmetry.space_group_name_H-M   'P 1'
#
loop_
_entity.id
_entity.type
_entity.pdbx_description
1 polymer ?
#
loop_
_entity_poly.entity_id
_entity_poly.type
_entity_poly.pdbx_seq_one_letter_code
_entity_poly.pdbx_strand_id
1 'polypeptide(L)'
;MNTASPTRASFTSSKRCEHFVGNVRRTQDMSLEVLLSRVEKGEPVSPADLLPYLTLGRKEQRANVNALLAAAYSRSTRTGDLKQAKIFIQRAWFLSGFSRELLPLYVQIYSALDDISGIRDACKRVGMMMASEGHLAEAISYFDLWQGAYQKFKNLDKYEFDFDIMEGMDRLAEPFRFFPRHVASIPARGKIRVAYLVKGMTHLGSILVRINLLYAQFHDRARVDPMFFAPESENTILASAAGKDHLERFQSHNCKVIMGPNACATEERLLAVAQSIYDAAPDVLVSSAALHGFEHYFITSLRPAPVVVGLVQGPPQQFAPPLLDWGIAWSKRPLMDSPVDCSPFKMAHDLPKRSEIVPHKRSELEVPEDACVLVTAGRHVKFQEPKFWQAMIDLLSDHPESYYLVLGVKESQIPFLSSMLSAEIGSRIRFLAWRSDDYLRSLCMGDIFIDTFPSGGGGVLVDAMALGIPIVSFRDNYMNLYDQTDWSPAEELINIPEIIVPRDDFEEMKRVVSRLIRDPENRRDLGKRCQAHVLATKGDSARAVRECEDLYFQIIEQVSKKTSVDPREAEVEKLKRRLARPRVPGWVARRARQLKRLLRYGERVMDRISEGRLASPTRN
;
A
#
# COMPACT_ATOMS: atom_id res chain seq x y z
N MET A 1 4.25 11.04 -23.71
CA MET A 1 5.58 11.50 -23.28
C MET A 1 5.99 10.63 -22.10
N ASN A 2 7.16 10.01 -22.20
CA ASN A 2 7.64 8.97 -21.31
C ASN A 2 7.75 9.46 -19.86
N THR A 3 6.87 8.98 -18.99
CA THR A 3 7.11 9.00 -17.55
C THR A 3 8.15 7.93 -17.29
N ALA A 4 9.37 8.33 -17.01
CA ALA A 4 10.39 7.46 -16.48
C ALA A 4 9.88 6.94 -15.14
N SER A 5 9.39 5.72 -15.15
CA SER A 5 9.38 4.84 -13.99
C SER A 5 10.77 4.88 -13.37
N PRO A 6 10.92 4.92 -12.04
CA PRO A 6 12.23 4.79 -11.43
C PRO A 6 12.84 3.53 -12.01
N THR A 7 13.97 3.70 -12.66
CA THR A 7 14.80 2.75 -13.35
C THR A 7 14.48 1.31 -12.95
N ARG A 8 13.81 0.58 -13.85
CA ARG A 8 14.11 -0.84 -13.97
C ARG A 8 15.64 -0.91 -13.92
N ALA A 9 16.16 -1.37 -12.81
CA ALA A 9 17.45 -2.02 -12.86
C ALA A 9 17.27 -3.03 -13.97
N SER A 10 17.67 -2.63 -15.17
CA SER A 10 17.66 -3.47 -16.33
C SER A 10 18.63 -4.58 -15.99
N PHE A 11 18.09 -5.73 -15.59
CA PHE A 11 18.80 -6.97 -15.52
C PHE A 11 19.22 -7.32 -16.96
N THR A 12 20.18 -6.57 -17.49
CA THR A 12 20.89 -6.89 -18.74
C THR A 12 21.91 -8.01 -18.53
N SER A 13 21.56 -9.01 -17.70
CA SER A 13 22.30 -10.27 -17.68
C SER A 13 21.67 -11.36 -18.55
N SER A 14 20.55 -11.06 -19.24
CA SER A 14 19.88 -12.07 -20.07
C SER A 14 20.64 -12.45 -21.35
N LYS A 15 21.58 -11.65 -21.83
CA LYS A 15 22.36 -11.97 -23.05
C LYS A 15 23.53 -12.95 -22.86
N ARG A 16 23.91 -13.34 -21.63
CA ARG A 16 24.97 -14.32 -21.37
C ARG A 16 24.47 -15.74 -21.09
N CYS A 17 23.18 -15.98 -21.10
CA CYS A 17 22.62 -17.25 -20.66
C CYS A 17 21.89 -18.07 -21.74
N GLU A 18 21.87 -17.66 -23.00
CA GLU A 18 21.09 -18.33 -24.06
C GLU A 18 21.76 -19.56 -24.72
N HIS A 19 22.89 -20.04 -24.25
CA HIS A 19 23.60 -21.16 -24.88
C HIS A 19 23.75 -22.39 -23.98
N PHE A 20 22.69 -22.83 -23.30
CA PHE A 20 22.85 -23.88 -22.30
C PHE A 20 22.09 -25.20 -22.56
N VAL A 21 21.69 -25.52 -23.75
CA VAL A 21 21.11 -26.84 -24.07
C VAL A 21 21.86 -27.46 -25.25
N GLY A 22 22.84 -28.29 -24.96
CA GLY A 22 23.50 -29.08 -25.96
C GLY A 22 24.58 -30.01 -25.41
N ASN A 23 24.35 -31.32 -25.50
CA ASN A 23 25.26 -32.46 -25.35
C ASN A 23 25.78 -32.80 -23.94
N VAL A 24 25.08 -33.72 -23.30
CA VAL A 24 25.59 -34.48 -22.15
C VAL A 24 26.64 -35.51 -22.62
N ARG A 25 27.91 -35.17 -22.53
CA ARG A 25 28.98 -36.15 -22.36
C ARG A 25 29.34 -36.16 -20.86
N ARG A 26 29.28 -37.35 -20.24
CA ARG A 26 29.74 -37.56 -18.85
C ARG A 26 31.22 -37.15 -18.76
N THR A 27 31.49 -36.06 -18.04
CA THR A 27 32.86 -35.70 -17.64
C THR A 27 33.12 -36.35 -16.30
N GLN A 28 33.97 -37.35 -16.28
CA GLN A 28 34.55 -37.93 -15.07
C GLN A 28 35.49 -36.90 -14.41
N ASP A 29 35.37 -36.72 -13.09
CA ASP A 29 36.32 -36.12 -12.15
C ASP A 29 36.84 -34.68 -12.40
N MET A 30 36.00 -33.73 -12.72
CA MET A 30 36.39 -32.33 -12.59
C MET A 30 36.31 -31.86 -11.11
N SER A 31 37.36 -31.19 -10.63
CA SER A 31 37.28 -30.59 -9.28
C SER A 31 36.22 -29.48 -9.22
N LEU A 32 35.64 -29.25 -8.05
CA LEU A 32 34.67 -28.15 -7.83
C LEU A 32 35.23 -26.80 -8.28
N GLU A 33 36.50 -26.55 -8.07
CA GLU A 33 37.18 -25.30 -8.46
C GLU A 33 37.17 -25.08 -9.97
N VAL A 34 37.38 -26.15 -10.75
CA VAL A 34 37.29 -26.10 -12.21
C VAL A 34 35.86 -25.79 -12.67
N LEU A 35 34.85 -26.40 -12.03
CA LEU A 35 33.45 -26.15 -12.34
C LEU A 35 33.05 -24.69 -12.02
N LEU A 36 33.47 -24.18 -10.87
CA LEU A 36 33.21 -22.78 -10.49
C LEU A 36 33.90 -21.80 -11.43
N SER A 37 35.19 -22.06 -11.79
CA SER A 37 35.91 -21.24 -12.75
C SER A 37 35.25 -21.23 -14.15
N ARG A 38 34.69 -22.35 -14.59
CA ARG A 38 33.91 -22.40 -15.84
C ARG A 38 32.65 -21.52 -15.78
N VAL A 39 31.94 -21.57 -14.66
CA VAL A 39 30.76 -20.71 -14.46
C VAL A 39 31.14 -19.23 -14.46
N GLU A 40 32.22 -18.85 -13.79
CA GLU A 40 32.76 -17.48 -13.80
C GLU A 40 33.12 -16.99 -15.20
N LYS A 41 33.61 -17.89 -16.05
CA LYS A 41 33.88 -17.62 -17.47
C LYS A 41 32.62 -17.63 -18.36
N GLY A 42 31.44 -17.92 -17.79
CA GLY A 42 30.20 -18.02 -18.53
C GLY A 42 30.05 -19.32 -19.34
N GLU A 43 30.85 -20.33 -19.05
CA GLU A 43 30.81 -21.63 -19.71
C GLU A 43 29.63 -22.48 -19.16
N PRO A 44 29.04 -23.34 -20.00
CA PRO A 44 27.96 -24.22 -19.58
C PRO A 44 28.43 -25.31 -18.58
N VAL A 45 27.71 -25.39 -17.43
CA VAL A 45 27.87 -26.44 -16.43
C VAL A 45 26.54 -27.13 -16.21
N SER A 46 26.50 -28.45 -16.34
CA SER A 46 25.27 -29.22 -16.12
C SER A 46 24.91 -29.27 -14.63
N PRO A 47 23.61 -29.21 -14.25
CA PRO A 47 23.21 -29.52 -12.88
C PRO A 47 23.72 -30.85 -12.36
N ALA A 48 23.81 -31.88 -13.23
CA ALA A 48 24.33 -33.21 -12.87
C ALA A 48 25.80 -33.17 -12.43
N ASP A 49 26.59 -32.25 -13.00
CA ASP A 49 28.00 -32.08 -12.63
C ASP A 49 28.17 -31.42 -11.25
N LEU A 50 27.19 -30.64 -10.80
CA LEU A 50 27.21 -29.91 -9.53
C LEU A 50 26.64 -30.73 -8.36
N LEU A 51 25.76 -31.69 -8.63
CA LEU A 51 25.09 -32.47 -7.57
C LEU A 51 26.07 -33.20 -6.62
N PRO A 52 27.19 -33.82 -7.07
CA PRO A 52 28.15 -34.47 -6.19
C PRO A 52 28.76 -33.53 -5.14
N TYR A 53 28.80 -32.22 -5.41
CA TYR A 53 29.45 -31.22 -4.56
C TYR A 53 28.52 -30.57 -3.54
N LEU A 54 27.24 -30.96 -3.47
CA LEU A 54 26.26 -30.40 -2.53
C LEU A 54 26.69 -30.47 -1.06
N THR A 55 27.45 -31.49 -0.71
CA THR A 55 27.91 -31.76 0.66
C THR A 55 29.40 -31.59 0.84
N LEU A 56 30.14 -31.40 -0.27
CA LEU A 56 31.60 -31.30 -0.28
C LEU A 56 32.04 -29.83 -0.20
N GLY A 57 33.27 -29.63 0.29
CA GLY A 57 33.91 -28.32 0.33
C GLY A 57 33.53 -27.45 1.54
N ARG A 58 34.06 -26.22 1.53
CA ARG A 58 33.78 -25.20 2.56
C ARG A 58 32.34 -24.71 2.48
N LYS A 59 31.89 -24.06 3.54
CA LYS A 59 30.50 -23.54 3.64
C LYS A 59 30.15 -22.62 2.46
N GLU A 60 31.07 -21.73 2.07
CA GLU A 60 30.92 -20.78 0.96
C GLU A 60 30.82 -21.52 -0.39
N GLN A 61 31.65 -22.52 -0.62
CA GLN A 61 31.62 -23.34 -1.84
C GLN A 61 30.28 -24.07 -1.98
N ARG A 62 29.78 -24.64 -0.88
CA ARG A 62 28.46 -25.29 -0.85
C ARG A 62 27.32 -24.28 -1.10
N ALA A 63 27.44 -23.04 -0.60
CA ALA A 63 26.48 -21.98 -0.89
C ALA A 63 26.44 -21.68 -2.40
N ASN A 64 27.61 -21.51 -3.02
CA ASN A 64 27.74 -21.25 -4.46
C ASN A 64 27.18 -22.41 -5.31
N VAL A 65 27.49 -23.66 -4.98
CA VAL A 65 26.93 -24.83 -5.68
C VAL A 65 25.40 -24.85 -5.61
N ASN A 66 24.83 -24.60 -4.44
CA ASN A 66 23.38 -24.54 -4.28
C ASN A 66 22.77 -23.37 -5.06
N ALA A 67 23.42 -22.19 -5.10
CA ALA A 67 22.96 -21.04 -5.87
C ALA A 67 22.96 -21.33 -7.38
N LEU A 68 24.00 -21.98 -7.89
CA LEU A 68 24.10 -22.38 -9.29
C LEU A 68 23.02 -23.41 -9.68
N LEU A 69 22.78 -24.40 -8.83
CA LEU A 69 21.69 -25.36 -9.03
C LEU A 69 20.32 -24.66 -9.01
N ALA A 70 20.11 -23.75 -8.08
CA ALA A 70 18.88 -22.96 -8.03
C ALA A 70 18.68 -22.16 -9.33
N ALA A 71 19.72 -21.49 -9.81
CA ALA A 71 19.71 -20.74 -11.06
C ALA A 71 19.44 -21.65 -12.28
N ALA A 72 20.03 -22.84 -12.32
CA ALA A 72 19.81 -23.79 -13.41
C ALA A 72 18.37 -24.30 -13.46
N TYR A 73 17.82 -24.71 -12.32
CA TYR A 73 16.43 -25.20 -12.21
C TYR A 73 15.40 -24.09 -12.37
N SER A 74 15.73 -22.83 -12.03
CA SER A 74 14.78 -21.70 -12.16
C SER A 74 14.47 -21.29 -13.61
N ARG A 75 15.25 -21.78 -14.56
CA ARG A 75 15.01 -21.54 -16.00
C ARG A 75 13.90 -22.43 -16.58
N SER A 76 13.53 -23.47 -15.86
CA SER A 76 12.45 -24.36 -16.26
C SER A 76 11.09 -23.73 -15.95
N THR A 77 10.12 -24.00 -16.81
CA THR A 77 8.70 -23.66 -16.56
C THR A 77 7.96 -24.76 -15.81
N ARG A 78 8.62 -25.92 -15.59
CA ARG A 78 8.02 -27.05 -14.88
C ARG A 78 7.96 -26.77 -13.38
N THR A 79 6.80 -26.90 -12.78
CA THR A 79 6.61 -26.66 -11.33
C THR A 79 7.54 -27.56 -10.46
N GLY A 80 7.83 -28.79 -10.90
CA GLY A 80 8.74 -29.70 -10.21
C GLY A 80 10.17 -29.13 -10.12
N ASP A 81 10.67 -28.59 -11.22
CA ASP A 81 11.99 -27.98 -11.30
C ASP A 81 12.04 -26.69 -10.47
N LEU A 82 11.01 -25.87 -10.53
CA LEU A 82 10.91 -24.67 -9.68
C LEU A 82 10.88 -24.99 -8.18
N LYS A 83 10.24 -26.10 -7.78
CA LYS A 83 10.30 -26.58 -6.39
C LYS A 83 11.71 -27.03 -6.00
N GLN A 84 12.48 -27.67 -6.91
CA GLN A 84 13.87 -27.99 -6.68
C GLN A 84 14.72 -26.72 -6.58
N ALA A 85 14.52 -25.75 -7.49
CA ALA A 85 15.17 -24.46 -7.43
C ALA A 85 14.95 -23.78 -6.06
N LYS A 86 13.72 -23.84 -5.53
CA LYS A 86 13.39 -23.32 -4.20
C LYS A 86 14.19 -23.97 -3.08
N ILE A 87 14.34 -25.30 -3.10
CA ILE A 87 15.14 -26.02 -2.09
C ILE A 87 16.61 -25.58 -2.15
N PHE A 88 17.17 -25.50 -3.34
CA PHE A 88 18.57 -25.10 -3.50
C PHE A 88 18.81 -23.65 -3.13
N ILE A 89 17.95 -22.72 -3.52
CA ILE A 89 18.13 -21.31 -3.13
C ILE A 89 17.97 -21.10 -1.61
N GLN A 90 17.09 -21.84 -0.95
CA GLN A 90 16.98 -21.80 0.52
C GLN A 90 18.27 -22.28 1.19
N ARG A 91 18.88 -23.35 0.68
CA ARG A 91 20.16 -23.87 1.19
C ARG A 91 21.30 -22.89 0.95
N ALA A 92 21.39 -22.33 -0.26
CA ALA A 92 22.37 -21.31 -0.60
C ALA A 92 22.24 -20.09 0.32
N TRP A 93 21.02 -19.61 0.50
CA TRP A 93 20.67 -18.49 1.36
C TRP A 93 21.10 -18.71 2.81
N PHE A 94 20.80 -19.88 3.37
CA PHE A 94 21.21 -20.24 4.72
C PHE A 94 22.74 -20.40 4.85
N LEU A 95 23.38 -21.09 3.91
CA LEU A 95 24.82 -21.32 3.93
C LEU A 95 25.65 -20.04 3.75
N SER A 96 25.15 -19.08 2.98
CA SER A 96 25.79 -17.77 2.79
C SER A 96 25.58 -16.79 3.95
N GLY A 97 24.82 -17.17 4.99
CA GLY A 97 24.45 -16.25 6.07
C GLY A 97 23.45 -15.20 5.62
N PHE A 98 22.56 -15.57 4.71
CA PHE A 98 21.52 -14.69 4.14
C PHE A 98 22.06 -13.56 3.24
N SER A 99 23.08 -13.86 2.42
CA SER A 99 23.69 -12.89 1.52
C SER A 99 22.67 -12.18 0.63
N ARG A 100 22.72 -10.83 0.64
CA ARG A 100 21.86 -9.97 -0.20
C ARG A 100 22.03 -10.22 -1.69
N GLU A 101 23.18 -10.71 -2.12
CA GLU A 101 23.49 -11.01 -3.53
C GLU A 101 22.61 -12.13 -4.09
N LEU A 102 22.14 -13.05 -3.24
CA LEU A 102 21.23 -14.11 -3.63
C LEU A 102 19.77 -13.69 -3.68
N LEU A 103 19.43 -12.52 -3.12
CA LEU A 103 18.03 -12.07 -3.03
C LEU A 103 17.33 -11.93 -4.39
N PRO A 104 17.96 -11.41 -5.46
CA PRO A 104 17.30 -11.33 -6.77
C PRO A 104 16.87 -12.70 -7.30
N LEU A 105 17.76 -13.71 -7.20
CA LEU A 105 17.45 -15.07 -7.61
C LEU A 105 16.39 -15.70 -6.71
N TYR A 106 16.44 -15.44 -5.40
CA TYR A 106 15.45 -15.88 -4.45
C TYR A 106 14.05 -15.33 -4.81
N VAL A 107 13.95 -14.03 -5.02
CA VAL A 107 12.71 -13.35 -5.42
C VAL A 107 12.17 -13.90 -6.74
N GLN A 108 13.03 -14.13 -7.73
CA GLN A 108 12.65 -14.69 -9.02
C GLN A 108 11.99 -16.07 -8.86
N ILE A 109 12.63 -16.99 -8.12
CA ILE A 109 12.14 -18.36 -7.91
C ILE A 109 10.81 -18.35 -7.13
N TYR A 110 10.75 -17.56 -6.05
CA TYR A 110 9.56 -17.50 -5.22
C TYR A 110 8.38 -16.81 -5.92
N SER A 111 8.67 -15.82 -6.77
CA SER A 111 7.65 -15.20 -7.63
C SER A 111 7.08 -16.18 -8.65
N ALA A 112 7.95 -16.99 -9.28
CA ALA A 112 7.53 -18.04 -10.22
C ALA A 112 6.68 -19.14 -9.56
N LEU A 113 6.84 -19.35 -8.26
CA LEU A 113 6.03 -20.27 -7.44
C LEU A 113 4.85 -19.58 -6.75
N ASP A 114 4.66 -18.29 -6.97
CA ASP A 114 3.63 -17.50 -6.33
C ASP A 114 3.71 -17.47 -4.79
N ASP A 115 4.90 -17.61 -4.24
CA ASP A 115 5.17 -17.64 -2.80
C ASP A 115 5.60 -16.24 -2.29
N ILE A 116 4.63 -15.35 -2.18
CA ILE A 116 4.86 -13.97 -1.75
C ILE A 116 5.29 -13.88 -0.28
N SER A 117 4.82 -14.80 0.55
CA SER A 117 5.25 -14.85 1.95
C SER A 117 6.75 -15.10 2.07
N GLY A 118 7.30 -16.00 1.24
CA GLY A 118 8.74 -16.24 1.19
C GLY A 118 9.54 -15.02 0.71
N ILE A 119 9.04 -14.28 -0.28
CA ILE A 119 9.65 -13.02 -0.73
C ILE A 119 9.67 -12.01 0.41
N ARG A 120 8.55 -11.83 1.11
CA ARG A 120 8.46 -10.90 2.24
C ARG A 120 9.40 -11.26 3.37
N ASP A 121 9.46 -12.55 3.75
CA ASP A 121 10.38 -13.02 4.77
C ASP A 121 11.84 -12.76 4.40
N ALA A 122 12.22 -12.93 3.13
CA ALA A 122 13.56 -12.63 2.65
C ALA A 122 13.86 -11.13 2.69
N CYS A 123 12.96 -10.29 2.19
CA CYS A 123 13.12 -8.83 2.22
C CYS A 123 13.20 -8.30 3.66
N LYS A 124 12.33 -8.78 4.56
CA LYS A 124 12.40 -8.43 5.99
C LYS A 124 13.76 -8.79 6.58
N ARG A 125 14.24 -10.00 6.32
CA ARG A 125 15.50 -10.51 6.87
C ARG A 125 16.71 -9.69 6.41
N VAL A 126 16.80 -9.39 5.11
CA VAL A 126 17.87 -8.53 4.57
C VAL A 126 17.73 -7.09 5.08
N GLY A 127 16.53 -6.54 5.08
CA GLY A 127 16.30 -5.20 5.63
C GLY A 127 16.71 -5.07 7.09
N MET A 128 16.38 -6.08 7.92
CA MET A 128 16.81 -6.12 9.33
C MET A 128 18.33 -6.25 9.50
N MET A 129 18.99 -7.00 8.61
CA MET A 129 20.44 -7.09 8.60
C MET A 129 21.07 -5.72 8.25
N MET A 130 20.60 -5.08 7.17
CA MET A 130 21.04 -3.73 6.79
C MET A 130 20.80 -2.72 7.92
N ALA A 131 19.64 -2.80 8.59
CA ALA A 131 19.35 -1.95 9.73
C ALA A 131 20.30 -2.18 10.91
N SER A 132 20.70 -3.44 11.18
CA SER A 132 21.65 -3.76 12.23
C SER A 132 23.09 -3.30 11.94
N GLU A 133 23.43 -3.16 10.65
CA GLU A 133 24.70 -2.70 10.15
C GLU A 133 24.76 -1.16 9.97
N GLY A 134 23.64 -0.47 10.17
CA GLY A 134 23.53 0.98 10.02
C GLY A 134 23.30 1.47 8.58
N HIS A 135 22.98 0.57 7.63
CA HIS A 135 22.74 0.90 6.22
C HIS A 135 21.29 1.36 5.99
N LEU A 136 21.00 2.62 6.28
CA LEU A 136 19.63 3.17 6.26
C LEU A 136 18.94 3.05 4.89
N ALA A 137 19.61 3.47 3.81
CA ALA A 137 19.01 3.51 2.48
C ALA A 137 18.61 2.12 1.99
N GLU A 138 19.49 1.13 2.21
CA GLU A 138 19.24 -0.27 1.87
C GLU A 138 18.14 -0.86 2.74
N ALA A 139 18.15 -0.60 4.04
CA ALA A 139 17.12 -1.07 4.95
C ALA A 139 15.73 -0.56 4.53
N ILE A 140 15.60 0.74 4.25
CA ILE A 140 14.37 1.36 3.73
C ILE A 140 13.93 0.68 2.43
N SER A 141 14.85 0.48 1.48
CA SER A 141 14.53 -0.16 0.19
C SER A 141 13.96 -1.56 0.35
N TYR A 142 14.54 -2.37 1.24
CA TYR A 142 14.04 -3.73 1.49
C TYR A 142 12.73 -3.75 2.29
N PHE A 143 12.53 -2.83 3.22
CA PHE A 143 11.28 -2.72 3.96
C PHE A 143 10.14 -2.19 3.08
N ASP A 144 10.40 -1.24 2.18
CA ASP A 144 9.42 -0.80 1.18
C ASP A 144 9.06 -1.94 0.22
N LEU A 145 10.05 -2.76 -0.16
CA LEU A 145 9.79 -3.96 -0.96
C LEU A 145 8.96 -4.99 -0.19
N TRP A 146 9.26 -5.22 1.08
CA TRP A 146 8.47 -6.08 1.96
C TRP A 146 7.02 -5.60 2.07
N GLN A 147 6.81 -4.30 2.31
CA GLN A 147 5.48 -3.70 2.43
C GLN A 147 4.72 -3.76 1.10
N GLY A 148 5.39 -3.42 0.00
CA GLY A 148 4.82 -3.42 -1.34
C GLY A 148 4.77 -4.79 -2.04
N ALA A 149 5.23 -5.88 -1.40
CA ALA A 149 5.38 -7.18 -2.08
C ALA A 149 4.06 -7.73 -2.62
N TYR A 150 2.97 -7.60 -1.86
CA TYR A 150 1.66 -8.02 -2.36
C TYR A 150 1.23 -7.23 -3.59
N GLN A 151 1.42 -5.91 -3.58
CA GLN A 151 1.12 -5.06 -4.72
C GLN A 151 2.03 -5.37 -5.92
N LYS A 152 3.32 -5.60 -5.68
CA LYS A 152 4.31 -5.83 -6.73
C LYS A 152 4.20 -7.21 -7.37
N PHE A 153 3.96 -8.25 -6.57
CA PHE A 153 4.02 -9.64 -7.03
C PHE A 153 2.66 -10.32 -7.14
N LYS A 154 1.65 -9.86 -6.40
CA LYS A 154 0.28 -10.39 -6.41
C LYS A 154 -0.75 -9.43 -6.96
N ASN A 155 -0.37 -8.20 -7.24
CA ASN A 155 -1.29 -7.13 -7.62
C ASN A 155 -2.44 -6.93 -6.61
N LEU A 156 -2.18 -7.13 -5.33
CA LEU A 156 -3.14 -6.95 -4.24
C LEU A 156 -2.71 -5.79 -3.35
N ASP A 157 -3.63 -4.90 -3.03
CA ASP A 157 -3.44 -3.89 -1.98
C ASP A 157 -3.59 -4.58 -0.62
N LYS A 158 -2.46 -5.00 -0.06
CA LYS A 158 -2.40 -5.57 1.29
C LYS A 158 -1.35 -4.84 2.11
N TYR A 159 -1.74 -4.41 3.30
CA TYR A 159 -0.88 -3.73 4.24
C TYR A 159 -0.78 -4.58 5.50
N GLU A 160 0.41 -4.72 6.03
CA GLU A 160 0.67 -5.44 7.28
C GLU A 160 1.61 -4.62 8.16
N PHE A 161 1.48 -4.86 9.46
CA PHE A 161 2.25 -4.26 10.51
C PHE A 161 3.29 -5.26 11.01
N ASP A 162 4.54 -4.83 11.14
CA ASP A 162 5.60 -5.68 11.65
C ASP A 162 6.45 -4.93 12.67
N PHE A 163 6.34 -5.36 13.93
CA PHE A 163 7.01 -4.70 15.05
C PHE A 163 8.54 -4.84 15.01
N ASP A 164 9.08 -5.92 14.44
CA ASP A 164 10.54 -6.10 14.35
C ASP A 164 11.13 -5.08 13.38
N ILE A 165 10.46 -4.87 12.22
CA ILE A 165 10.87 -3.84 11.25
C ILE A 165 10.84 -2.47 11.88
N MET A 166 9.79 -2.16 12.64
CA MET A 166 9.67 -0.88 13.32
C MET A 166 10.75 -0.66 14.35
N GLU A 167 11.06 -1.69 15.14
CA GLU A 167 12.18 -1.64 16.09
C GLU A 167 13.53 -1.46 15.38
N GLY A 168 13.71 -2.10 14.21
CA GLY A 168 14.89 -1.91 13.37
C GLY A 168 15.03 -0.47 12.88
N MET A 169 13.95 0.11 12.38
CA MET A 169 13.91 1.51 11.94
C MET A 169 14.12 2.50 13.10
N ASP A 170 13.56 2.19 14.26
CA ASP A 170 13.71 3.01 15.46
C ASP A 170 15.17 3.05 15.93
N ARG A 171 15.87 1.92 15.90
CA ARG A 171 17.30 1.83 16.18
C ARG A 171 18.16 2.62 15.19
N LEU A 172 17.81 2.57 13.89
CA LEU A 172 18.50 3.38 12.87
C LEU A 172 18.33 4.90 13.11
N ALA A 173 17.18 5.31 13.61
CA ALA A 173 16.89 6.71 13.88
C ALA A 173 17.52 7.22 15.19
N GLU A 174 17.73 6.33 16.16
CA GLU A 174 18.15 6.68 17.53
C GLU A 174 19.39 7.60 17.59
N PRO A 175 20.50 7.37 16.83
CA PRO A 175 21.68 8.23 16.86
C PRO A 175 21.43 9.65 16.36
N PHE A 176 20.39 9.86 15.57
CA PHE A 176 20.08 11.12 14.90
C PHE A 176 18.88 11.85 15.50
N ARG A 177 18.29 11.34 16.60
CA ARG A 177 17.14 11.97 17.25
C ARG A 177 17.45 13.37 17.74
N PHE A 178 16.55 14.27 17.44
CA PHE A 178 16.65 15.64 17.93
C PHE A 178 16.39 15.73 19.45
N PHE A 179 16.97 16.75 20.08
CA PHE A 179 16.65 17.05 21.47
C PHE A 179 15.16 17.39 21.60
N PRO A 180 14.46 16.80 22.60
CA PRO A 180 13.06 17.07 22.81
C PRO A 180 12.83 18.56 23.10
N ARG A 181 11.88 19.17 22.39
CA ARG A 181 11.37 20.50 22.72
C ARG A 181 10.22 20.39 23.70
N HIS A 182 10.14 21.32 24.65
CA HIS A 182 9.06 21.29 25.64
C HIS A 182 7.71 21.71 25.02
N VAL A 183 6.69 20.90 25.22
CA VAL A 183 5.30 21.16 24.78
C VAL A 183 4.66 22.29 25.60
N ALA A 184 5.13 22.52 26.82
CA ALA A 184 4.52 23.45 27.78
C ALA A 184 4.52 24.95 27.38
N SER A 185 5.29 25.31 26.33
CA SER A 185 5.35 26.70 25.84
C SER A 185 4.34 27.05 24.75
N ILE A 186 3.56 26.06 24.27
CA ILE A 186 2.66 26.21 23.13
C ILE A 186 1.40 27.02 23.45
N PRO A 187 0.71 26.83 24.58
CA PRO A 187 -0.53 27.54 24.89
C PRO A 187 -0.43 29.06 25.02
N ALA A 188 0.76 29.57 25.32
CA ALA A 188 0.98 31.01 25.54
C ALA A 188 0.92 31.87 24.26
N ARG A 189 0.97 31.22 23.06
CA ARG A 189 1.08 31.95 21.78
C ARG A 189 -0.26 32.19 21.07
N GLY A 190 -1.33 31.51 21.45
CA GLY A 190 -2.63 31.56 20.75
C GLY A 190 -2.61 31.02 19.32
N LYS A 191 -1.43 30.84 18.72
CA LYS A 191 -1.21 30.32 17.37
C LYS A 191 -0.19 29.19 17.41
N ILE A 192 -0.50 28.07 16.75
CA ILE A 192 0.41 26.90 16.65
C ILE A 192 1.04 26.80 15.26
N ARG A 193 2.23 26.20 15.18
CA ARG A 193 2.90 25.83 13.95
C ARG A 193 2.71 24.35 13.68
N VAL A 194 2.17 24.00 12.53
CA VAL A 194 1.90 22.61 12.15
C VAL A 194 2.70 22.26 10.91
N ALA A 195 3.64 21.33 11.05
CA ALA A 195 4.39 20.77 9.93
C ALA A 195 3.64 19.55 9.35
N TYR A 196 3.41 19.55 8.07
CA TYR A 196 2.82 18.43 7.31
C TYR A 196 3.90 17.74 6.50
N LEU A 197 4.12 16.46 6.73
CA LEU A 197 5.00 15.64 5.92
C LEU A 197 4.18 15.05 4.76
N VAL A 198 4.36 15.65 3.56
CA VAL A 198 3.58 15.34 2.36
C VAL A 198 4.19 14.18 1.61
N LYS A 199 3.38 13.23 1.14
CA LYS A 199 3.80 12.08 0.31
C LYS A 199 3.12 12.11 -1.05
N GLY A 200 3.87 11.69 -2.07
CA GLY A 200 3.32 11.46 -3.41
C GLY A 200 3.25 12.71 -4.26
N MET A 201 4.15 13.65 -4.05
CA MET A 201 4.23 14.89 -4.85
C MET A 201 4.36 14.63 -6.35
N THR A 202 4.96 13.51 -6.75
CA THR A 202 5.16 13.13 -8.16
C THR A 202 4.02 12.30 -8.75
N HIS A 203 2.99 11.96 -7.95
CA HIS A 203 1.90 11.08 -8.39
C HIS A 203 0.67 11.89 -8.76
N LEU A 204 0.23 11.76 -10.01
CA LEU A 204 -1.05 12.32 -10.47
C LEU A 204 -2.21 11.80 -9.63
N GLY A 205 -3.10 12.70 -9.22
CA GLY A 205 -4.29 12.34 -8.44
C GLY A 205 -4.02 11.82 -7.03
N SER A 206 -2.82 12.11 -6.47
CA SER A 206 -2.49 11.72 -5.11
C SER A 206 -3.49 12.26 -4.10
N ILE A 207 -4.29 11.39 -3.46
CA ILE A 207 -5.25 11.80 -2.43
C ILE A 207 -4.53 12.42 -1.22
N LEU A 208 -3.30 11.99 -0.92
CA LEU A 208 -2.52 12.55 0.18
C LEU A 208 -2.14 14.00 -0.11
N VAL A 209 -1.76 14.33 -1.34
CA VAL A 209 -1.47 15.72 -1.75
C VAL A 209 -2.76 16.54 -1.77
N ARG A 210 -3.86 16.02 -2.34
CA ARG A 210 -5.17 16.71 -2.34
C ARG A 210 -5.61 17.13 -0.93
N ILE A 211 -5.47 16.26 0.06
CA ILE A 211 -5.83 16.58 1.45
C ILE A 211 -4.90 17.66 2.03
N ASN A 212 -3.60 17.57 1.78
CA ASN A 212 -2.66 18.61 2.24
C ASN A 212 -2.92 19.97 1.58
N LEU A 213 -3.38 19.99 0.31
CA LEU A 213 -3.82 21.21 -0.35
C LEU A 213 -5.06 21.83 0.32
N LEU A 214 -5.99 21.03 0.84
CA LEU A 214 -7.12 21.55 1.60
C LEU A 214 -6.68 22.16 2.94
N TYR A 215 -5.68 21.59 3.60
CA TYR A 215 -5.06 22.22 4.76
C TYR A 215 -4.37 23.54 4.37
N ALA A 216 -3.64 23.57 3.24
CA ALA A 216 -3.04 24.80 2.73
C ALA A 216 -4.09 25.90 2.46
N GLN A 217 -5.25 25.52 1.95
CA GLN A 217 -6.34 26.44 1.57
C GLN A 217 -7.16 26.94 2.76
N PHE A 218 -7.55 26.05 3.69
CA PHE A 218 -8.61 26.33 4.65
C PHE A 218 -8.17 26.55 6.09
N HIS A 219 -6.87 26.38 6.41
CA HIS A 219 -6.40 26.73 7.74
C HIS A 219 -6.63 28.20 8.08
N ASP A 220 -7.19 28.44 9.26
CA ASP A 220 -7.23 29.78 9.83
C ASP A 220 -5.81 30.24 10.21
N ARG A 221 -5.27 31.14 9.43
CA ARG A 221 -3.90 31.66 9.60
C ARG A 221 -3.69 32.44 10.89
N ALA A 222 -4.76 32.85 11.56
CA ALA A 222 -4.69 33.44 12.90
C ALA A 222 -4.42 32.36 13.97
N ARG A 223 -4.85 31.12 13.73
CA ARG A 223 -4.73 30.01 14.68
C ARG A 223 -3.59 29.04 14.34
N VAL A 224 -3.39 28.77 13.06
CA VAL A 224 -2.42 27.76 12.59
C VAL A 224 -1.51 28.38 11.53
N ASP A 225 -0.22 28.10 11.66
CA ASP A 225 0.81 28.37 10.67
C ASP A 225 1.24 27.04 10.03
N PRO A 226 0.61 26.62 8.89
CA PRO A 226 0.93 25.36 8.26
C PRO A 226 2.20 25.46 7.44
N MET A 227 3.04 24.47 7.56
CA MET A 227 4.29 24.30 6.82
C MET A 227 4.30 22.92 6.15
N PHE A 228 4.75 22.85 4.91
CA PHE A 228 4.70 21.61 4.13
C PHE A 228 6.11 21.16 3.77
N PHE A 229 6.41 19.88 3.99
CA PHE A 229 7.70 19.26 3.76
C PHE A 229 7.52 18.00 2.92
N ALA A 230 8.37 17.81 1.91
CA ALA A 230 8.39 16.60 1.08
C ALA A 230 9.78 15.94 1.16
N PRO A 231 9.87 14.62 1.41
CA PRO A 231 11.16 13.94 1.45
C PRO A 231 11.77 13.73 0.06
N GLU A 232 10.96 13.82 -1.01
CA GLU A 232 11.46 13.75 -2.38
C GLU A 232 12.38 14.94 -2.70
N SER A 233 13.39 14.71 -3.54
CA SER A 233 14.27 15.80 -3.96
C SER A 233 13.55 16.78 -4.87
N GLU A 234 13.98 18.05 -4.83
CA GLU A 234 13.45 19.13 -5.67
C GLU A 234 13.48 18.75 -7.15
N ASN A 235 14.62 18.23 -7.64
CA ASN A 235 14.75 17.79 -9.02
C ASN A 235 13.75 16.70 -9.40
N THR A 236 13.50 15.76 -8.48
CA THR A 236 12.53 14.67 -8.69
C THR A 236 11.11 15.23 -8.85
N ILE A 237 10.72 16.17 -7.99
CA ILE A 237 9.40 16.80 -8.03
C ILE A 237 9.26 17.66 -9.30
N LEU A 238 10.25 18.48 -9.59
CA LEU A 238 10.23 19.37 -10.77
C LEU A 238 10.35 18.65 -12.12
N ALA A 239 10.90 17.41 -12.14
CA ALA A 239 10.89 16.58 -13.34
C ALA A 239 9.51 15.99 -13.65
N SER A 240 8.59 15.95 -12.67
CA SER A 240 7.24 15.42 -12.81
C SER A 240 6.23 16.53 -13.15
N ALA A 241 5.37 16.30 -14.15
CA ALA A 241 4.26 17.20 -14.44
C ALA A 241 3.31 17.35 -13.25
N ALA A 242 3.02 16.24 -12.56
CA ALA A 242 2.22 16.25 -11.34
C ALA A 242 2.88 17.06 -10.21
N GLY A 243 4.21 16.93 -10.07
CA GLY A 243 4.95 17.67 -9.05
C GLY A 243 4.88 19.17 -9.28
N LYS A 244 5.01 19.62 -10.52
CA LYS A 244 4.85 21.05 -10.90
C LYS A 244 3.45 21.57 -10.58
N ASP A 245 2.41 20.86 -11.03
CA ASP A 245 1.01 21.20 -10.74
C ASP A 245 0.75 21.30 -9.22
N HIS A 246 1.22 20.34 -8.47
CA HIS A 246 1.06 20.36 -7.03
C HIS A 246 1.77 21.55 -6.37
N LEU A 247 3.00 21.87 -6.78
CA LEU A 247 3.73 23.03 -6.25
C LEU A 247 3.02 24.35 -6.59
N GLU A 248 2.54 24.51 -7.81
CA GLU A 248 1.77 25.69 -8.26
C GLU A 248 0.50 25.85 -7.41
N ARG A 249 -0.20 24.74 -7.13
CA ARG A 249 -1.39 24.76 -6.27
C ARG A 249 -1.08 25.10 -4.81
N PHE A 250 0.01 24.60 -4.22
CA PHE A 250 0.44 25.05 -2.89
C PHE A 250 0.76 26.55 -2.90
N GLN A 251 1.46 27.03 -3.93
CA GLN A 251 1.83 28.43 -4.08
C GLN A 251 0.60 29.34 -4.23
N SER A 252 -0.45 28.90 -4.95
CA SER A 252 -1.71 29.67 -5.09
C SER A 252 -2.41 29.87 -3.74
N HIS A 253 -2.14 29.02 -2.73
CA HIS A 253 -2.61 29.18 -1.35
C HIS A 253 -1.59 29.86 -0.44
N ASN A 254 -0.58 30.54 -0.99
CA ASN A 254 0.52 31.18 -0.25
C ASN A 254 1.27 30.20 0.68
N CYS A 255 1.42 28.94 0.24
CA CYS A 255 2.19 27.92 0.93
C CYS A 255 3.39 27.50 0.08
N LYS A 256 4.55 27.38 0.75
CA LYS A 256 5.75 26.81 0.15
C LYS A 256 5.91 25.37 0.62
N VAL A 257 6.27 24.46 -0.28
CA VAL A 257 6.73 23.13 0.07
C VAL A 257 8.25 23.13 0.18
N ILE A 258 8.79 22.73 1.32
CA ILE A 258 10.22 22.54 1.53
C ILE A 258 10.54 21.10 1.12
N MET A 259 11.41 20.96 0.12
CA MET A 259 11.75 19.69 -0.52
C MET A 259 13.14 19.21 -0.06
N GLY A 260 13.38 17.91 -0.18
CA GLY A 260 14.70 17.34 0.06
C GLY A 260 15.75 17.92 -0.91
N PRO A 261 17.01 18.07 -0.49
CA PRO A 261 18.08 18.56 -1.33
C PRO A 261 18.37 17.63 -2.52
N ASN A 262 18.96 18.20 -3.57
CA ASN A 262 19.37 17.48 -4.76
C ASN A 262 20.74 16.84 -4.60
N ALA A 263 21.02 15.83 -5.41
CA ALA A 263 22.35 15.24 -5.59
C ALA A 263 23.06 14.76 -4.31
N CYS A 264 22.29 14.26 -3.33
CA CYS A 264 22.82 13.66 -2.10
C CYS A 264 22.30 12.23 -1.91
N ALA A 265 22.95 11.48 -1.04
CA ALA A 265 22.49 10.15 -0.64
C ALA A 265 21.10 10.21 0.05
N THR A 266 20.37 9.12 0.02
CA THR A 266 19.02 9.06 0.63
C THR A 266 19.07 9.44 2.10
N GLU A 267 20.05 8.96 2.85
CA GLU A 267 20.24 9.28 4.27
C GLU A 267 20.42 10.78 4.50
N GLU A 268 21.36 11.39 3.77
CA GLU A 268 21.62 12.82 3.86
C GLU A 268 20.38 13.66 3.54
N ARG A 269 19.64 13.25 2.52
CA ARG A 269 18.39 13.90 2.10
C ARG A 269 17.34 13.84 3.21
N LEU A 270 17.12 12.67 3.81
CA LEU A 270 16.13 12.49 4.86
C LEU A 270 16.50 13.24 6.14
N LEU A 271 17.78 13.23 6.50
CA LEU A 271 18.31 14.01 7.63
C LEU A 271 18.15 15.52 7.39
N ALA A 272 18.44 16.01 6.17
CA ALA A 272 18.28 17.41 5.82
C ALA A 272 16.82 17.88 5.90
N VAL A 273 15.87 17.04 5.44
CA VAL A 273 14.43 17.33 5.57
C VAL A 273 14.02 17.36 7.05
N ALA A 274 14.44 16.39 7.83
CA ALA A 274 14.16 16.36 9.27
C ALA A 274 14.76 17.57 10.00
N GLN A 275 15.99 17.98 9.65
CA GLN A 275 16.64 19.20 10.17
C GLN A 275 15.83 20.45 9.80
N SER A 276 15.37 20.55 8.54
CA SER A 276 14.54 21.68 8.09
C SER A 276 13.23 21.77 8.88
N ILE A 277 12.61 20.61 9.21
CA ILE A 277 11.43 20.56 10.07
C ILE A 277 11.80 21.04 11.48
N TYR A 278 12.90 20.52 12.04
CA TYR A 278 13.35 20.89 13.37
C TYR A 278 13.66 22.40 13.47
N ASP A 279 14.36 22.98 12.50
CA ASP A 279 14.71 24.41 12.45
C ASP A 279 13.48 25.31 12.29
N ALA A 280 12.48 24.85 11.55
CA ALA A 280 11.19 25.54 11.44
C ALA A 280 10.42 25.58 12.76
N ALA A 281 10.87 24.85 13.78
CA ALA A 281 10.29 24.80 15.12
C ALA A 281 8.77 24.60 15.17
N PRO A 282 8.21 23.55 14.51
CA PRO A 282 6.80 23.26 14.61
C PRO A 282 6.42 22.82 16.01
N ASP A 283 5.18 23.10 16.39
CA ASP A 283 4.57 22.58 17.62
C ASP A 283 4.07 21.15 17.41
N VAL A 284 3.59 20.87 16.19
CA VAL A 284 3.06 19.55 15.78
C VAL A 284 3.65 19.15 14.43
N LEU A 285 4.13 17.91 14.34
CA LEU A 285 4.38 17.23 13.06
C LEU A 285 3.23 16.28 12.76
N VAL A 286 2.58 16.48 11.61
CA VAL A 286 1.54 15.58 11.08
C VAL A 286 2.14 14.73 9.99
N SER A 287 2.21 13.42 10.20
CA SER A 287 2.65 12.45 9.20
C SER A 287 1.44 11.72 8.62
N SER A 288 1.11 12.03 7.37
CA SER A 288 0.01 11.36 6.67
C SER A 288 0.38 10.01 6.07
N ALA A 289 1.64 9.62 6.18
CA ALA A 289 2.17 8.44 5.53
C ALA A 289 3.13 7.63 6.42
N ALA A 290 3.02 7.76 7.73
CA ALA A 290 3.97 7.19 8.70
C ALA A 290 4.23 5.67 8.51
N LEU A 291 3.32 4.94 7.85
CA LEU A 291 3.48 3.51 7.54
C LEU A 291 3.36 3.18 6.05
N HIS A 292 3.16 4.17 5.18
CA HIS A 292 3.13 3.96 3.73
C HIS A 292 4.47 4.15 3.05
N GLY A 293 5.52 4.49 3.80
CA GLY A 293 6.86 4.65 3.28
C GLY A 293 7.84 4.80 4.41
N PHE A 294 8.89 4.01 4.40
CA PHE A 294 9.86 3.99 5.47
C PHE A 294 10.74 5.25 5.51
N GLU A 295 10.79 6.06 4.45
CA GLU A 295 11.37 7.40 4.48
C GLU A 295 10.61 8.32 5.45
N HIS A 296 9.27 8.34 5.36
CA HIS A 296 8.41 9.11 6.28
C HIS A 296 8.51 8.58 7.71
N TYR A 297 8.55 7.25 7.83
CA TYR A 297 8.75 6.60 9.12
C TYR A 297 10.06 7.05 9.76
N PHE A 298 11.17 7.06 9.02
CA PHE A 298 12.46 7.50 9.52
C PHE A 298 12.44 8.96 9.98
N ILE A 299 11.96 9.90 9.15
CA ILE A 299 11.85 11.32 9.51
C ILE A 299 11.02 11.49 10.79
N THR A 300 9.90 10.76 10.88
CA THR A 300 9.02 10.80 12.05
C THR A 300 9.72 10.28 13.31
N SER A 301 10.56 9.23 13.17
CA SER A 301 11.33 8.62 14.27
C SER A 301 12.39 9.56 14.85
N LEU A 302 12.88 10.52 14.06
CA LEU A 302 13.85 11.52 14.51
C LEU A 302 13.24 12.54 15.49
N ARG A 303 11.92 12.57 15.62
CA ARG A 303 11.20 13.46 16.54
C ARG A 303 11.52 14.95 16.32
N PRO A 304 11.39 15.48 15.09
CA PRO A 304 11.74 16.88 14.80
C PRO A 304 10.73 17.90 15.35
N ALA A 305 9.64 17.44 15.96
CA ALA A 305 8.63 18.25 16.63
C ALA A 305 8.32 17.69 18.03
N PRO A 306 7.86 18.52 18.98
CA PRO A 306 7.51 18.07 20.33
C PRO A 306 6.28 17.16 20.34
N VAL A 307 5.33 17.35 19.42
CA VAL A 307 4.15 16.50 19.25
C VAL A 307 4.15 15.90 17.85
N VAL A 308 3.99 14.57 17.76
CA VAL A 308 3.94 13.85 16.49
C VAL A 308 2.60 13.15 16.36
N VAL A 309 1.87 13.49 15.30
CA VAL A 309 0.53 13.00 15.00
C VAL A 309 0.53 12.16 13.73
N GLY A 310 -0.01 10.96 13.81
CA GLY A 310 -0.27 10.13 12.65
C GLY A 310 -1.67 10.40 12.08
N LEU A 311 -1.75 10.84 10.83
CA LEU A 311 -3.00 11.02 10.12
C LEU A 311 -3.32 9.78 9.29
N VAL A 312 -4.35 9.03 9.68
CA VAL A 312 -4.78 7.81 8.99
C VAL A 312 -5.78 8.14 7.91
N GLN A 313 -5.34 7.97 6.68
CA GLN A 313 -6.12 8.25 5.47
C GLN A 313 -6.45 6.98 4.66
N GLY A 314 -6.17 5.83 5.22
CA GLY A 314 -6.32 4.54 4.55
C GLY A 314 -6.57 3.40 5.54
N PRO A 315 -6.14 2.18 5.22
CA PRO A 315 -6.35 1.03 6.10
C PRO A 315 -5.82 1.23 7.51
N PRO A 316 -6.46 0.59 8.50
CA PRO A 316 -6.21 0.83 9.93
C PRO A 316 -4.78 0.55 10.44
N GLN A 317 -3.95 -0.12 9.64
CA GLN A 317 -2.60 -0.55 10.02
C GLN A 317 -1.55 0.56 10.04
N GLN A 318 -1.94 1.79 9.78
CA GLN A 318 -1.02 2.91 9.58
C GLN A 318 -0.53 3.56 10.88
N PHE A 319 -0.88 3.00 12.03
CA PHE A 319 -0.41 3.52 13.31
C PHE A 319 0.82 2.78 13.81
N ALA A 320 1.90 3.51 13.98
CA ALA A 320 3.15 3.06 14.56
C ALA A 320 3.28 3.56 16.00
N PRO A 321 3.04 2.72 17.01
CA PRO A 321 2.92 3.18 18.40
C PRO A 321 4.13 3.93 18.97
N PRO A 322 5.38 3.48 18.76
CA PRO A 322 6.48 4.13 19.49
C PRO A 322 6.84 5.51 18.99
N LEU A 323 6.37 5.89 17.79
CA LEU A 323 6.77 7.13 17.12
C LEU A 323 5.74 8.24 17.19
N LEU A 324 4.48 7.88 17.44
CA LEU A 324 3.38 8.81 17.46
C LEU A 324 2.95 9.09 18.90
N ASP A 325 2.69 10.34 19.20
CA ASP A 325 2.07 10.74 20.46
C ASP A 325 0.56 10.57 20.39
N TRP A 326 0.00 10.69 19.16
CA TRP A 326 -1.42 10.63 18.91
C TRP A 326 -1.74 10.17 17.51
N GLY A 327 -2.88 9.49 17.33
CA GLY A 327 -3.44 9.14 16.05
C GLY A 327 -4.70 9.91 15.75
N ILE A 328 -4.93 10.25 14.48
CA ILE A 328 -6.18 10.82 13.98
C ILE A 328 -6.69 9.92 12.87
N ALA A 329 -7.92 9.44 12.98
CA ALA A 329 -8.49 8.50 12.03
C ALA A 329 -9.90 8.90 11.60
N TRP A 330 -10.19 8.77 10.29
CA TRP A 330 -11.52 8.99 9.76
C TRP A 330 -12.44 7.78 9.91
N SER A 331 -11.89 6.60 10.14
CA SER A 331 -12.59 5.34 10.29
C SER A 331 -12.66 4.93 11.76
N LYS A 332 -13.73 4.26 12.14
CA LYS A 332 -13.94 3.75 13.51
C LYS A 332 -12.92 2.68 13.90
N ARG A 333 -12.47 1.87 12.94
CA ARG A 333 -11.61 0.72 13.21
C ARG A 333 -10.27 1.06 13.86
N PRO A 334 -9.49 2.03 13.34
CA PRO A 334 -8.26 2.46 13.99
C PRO A 334 -8.47 2.99 15.41
N LEU A 335 -9.64 3.58 15.67
CA LEU A 335 -9.98 4.09 17.00
C LEU A 335 -10.14 2.97 18.03
N MET A 336 -10.55 1.77 17.60
CA MET A 336 -10.79 0.63 18.49
C MET A 336 -9.52 -0.16 18.82
N ASP A 337 -8.62 -0.30 17.84
CA ASP A 337 -7.48 -1.22 17.93
C ASP A 337 -6.12 -0.52 18.00
N SER A 338 -6.10 0.80 17.99
CA SER A 338 -4.83 1.53 18.02
C SER A 338 -4.15 1.39 19.37
N PRO A 339 -2.85 1.06 19.40
CA PRO A 339 -2.03 1.10 20.60
C PRO A 339 -1.59 2.52 21.00
N VAL A 340 -1.99 3.53 20.21
CA VAL A 340 -1.80 4.96 20.45
C VAL A 340 -3.15 5.58 20.70
N ASP A 341 -3.24 6.58 21.56
CA ASP A 341 -4.47 7.34 21.71
C ASP A 341 -4.89 7.94 20.36
N CYS A 342 -6.14 7.72 19.99
CA CYS A 342 -6.67 8.13 18.72
C CYS A 342 -7.93 8.96 18.88
N SER A 343 -8.07 9.96 18.02
CA SER A 343 -9.28 10.76 17.89
C SER A 343 -9.94 10.60 16.53
N PRO A 344 -11.27 10.58 16.47
CA PRO A 344 -11.98 10.66 15.21
C PRO A 344 -11.78 12.05 14.59
N PHE A 345 -11.72 12.09 13.26
CA PHE A 345 -11.77 13.35 12.52
C PHE A 345 -12.59 13.21 11.24
N LYS A 346 -13.10 14.32 10.76
CA LYS A 346 -13.71 14.37 9.45
C LYS A 346 -12.64 14.69 8.42
N MET A 347 -12.42 13.76 7.49
CA MET A 347 -11.46 13.97 6.42
C MET A 347 -12.04 15.01 5.44
N ALA A 348 -11.28 16.09 5.20
CA ALA A 348 -11.60 17.07 4.18
C ALA A 348 -11.51 16.43 2.78
N HIS A 349 -12.40 16.83 1.88
CA HIS A 349 -12.43 16.41 0.49
C HIS A 349 -12.68 17.60 -0.42
N ASP A 350 -11.91 17.67 -1.50
CA ASP A 350 -12.16 18.57 -2.62
C ASP A 350 -13.21 17.90 -3.52
N LEU A 351 -14.49 18.20 -3.25
CA LEU A 351 -15.59 17.57 -3.96
C LEU A 351 -15.79 18.18 -5.34
N PRO A 352 -15.77 17.38 -6.41
CA PRO A 352 -16.05 17.88 -7.74
C PRO A 352 -17.50 18.33 -7.88
N LYS A 353 -17.70 19.45 -8.58
CA LYS A 353 -19.03 19.94 -8.91
C LYS A 353 -19.34 19.64 -10.37
N ARG A 354 -20.42 18.91 -10.63
CA ARG A 354 -20.79 18.52 -11.99
C ARG A 354 -21.00 19.71 -12.92
N SER A 355 -21.47 20.85 -12.40
CA SER A 355 -21.65 22.08 -13.19
C SER A 355 -20.34 22.72 -13.66
N GLU A 356 -19.22 22.42 -13.05
CA GLU A 356 -17.89 22.94 -13.38
C GLU A 356 -17.13 22.02 -14.35
N ILE A 357 -17.69 20.83 -14.66
CA ILE A 357 -17.02 19.81 -15.48
C ILE A 357 -17.76 19.69 -16.81
N VAL A 358 -17.03 19.85 -17.90
CA VAL A 358 -17.51 19.53 -19.24
C VAL A 358 -17.16 18.06 -19.54
N PRO A 359 -18.14 17.13 -19.56
CA PRO A 359 -17.88 15.74 -19.88
C PRO A 359 -17.28 15.57 -21.26
N HIS A 360 -16.63 14.45 -21.51
CA HIS A 360 -16.34 14.03 -22.89
C HIS A 360 -17.63 13.85 -23.68
N LYS A 361 -17.58 14.07 -24.98
CA LYS A 361 -18.66 13.63 -25.86
C LYS A 361 -18.62 12.11 -25.96
N ARG A 362 -19.76 11.46 -25.92
CA ARG A 362 -19.85 10.00 -26.05
C ARG A 362 -19.20 9.50 -27.35
N SER A 363 -19.33 10.27 -28.43
CA SER A 363 -18.69 10.00 -29.72
C SER A 363 -17.16 9.99 -29.66
N GLU A 364 -16.53 10.75 -28.76
CA GLU A 364 -15.06 10.76 -28.56
C GLU A 364 -14.56 9.42 -28.01
N LEU A 365 -15.41 8.68 -27.32
CA LEU A 365 -15.13 7.37 -26.72
C LEU A 365 -15.83 6.22 -27.47
N GLU A 366 -16.40 6.51 -28.65
CA GLU A 366 -17.19 5.53 -29.44
C GLU A 366 -18.30 4.85 -28.62
N VAL A 367 -18.98 5.63 -27.77
CA VAL A 367 -20.12 5.20 -26.95
C VAL A 367 -21.38 5.81 -27.53
N PRO A 368 -22.44 5.03 -27.83
CA PRO A 368 -23.73 5.55 -28.27
C PRO A 368 -24.36 6.52 -27.27
N GLU A 369 -25.12 7.51 -27.77
CA GLU A 369 -25.72 8.56 -26.92
C GLU A 369 -26.76 8.00 -25.94
N ASP A 370 -27.46 6.93 -26.33
CA ASP A 370 -28.50 6.25 -25.56
C ASP A 370 -27.97 5.09 -24.69
N ALA A 371 -26.69 4.78 -24.76
CA ALA A 371 -26.09 3.69 -23.99
C ALA A 371 -26.13 3.96 -22.49
N CYS A 372 -26.33 2.92 -21.68
CA CYS A 372 -26.06 2.98 -20.24
C CYS A 372 -24.57 2.76 -19.98
N VAL A 373 -23.92 3.73 -19.37
CA VAL A 373 -22.48 3.71 -19.14
C VAL A 373 -22.18 3.26 -17.70
N LEU A 374 -21.63 2.07 -17.58
CA LEU A 374 -21.00 1.60 -16.35
C LEU A 374 -19.60 2.20 -16.28
N VAL A 375 -19.17 2.70 -15.16
CA VAL A 375 -17.84 3.27 -14.99
C VAL A 375 -17.16 2.73 -13.73
N THR A 376 -15.87 2.51 -13.82
CA THR A 376 -15.01 2.20 -12.68
C THR A 376 -13.70 2.98 -12.75
N ALA A 377 -13.03 3.18 -11.61
CA ALA A 377 -11.77 3.89 -11.58
C ALA A 377 -10.84 3.33 -10.50
N GLY A 378 -9.57 3.11 -10.87
CA GLY A 378 -8.60 2.60 -9.90
C GLY A 378 -7.25 2.27 -10.51
N ARG A 379 -6.32 1.84 -9.65
CA ARG A 379 -5.02 1.32 -10.07
C ARG A 379 -5.18 -0.13 -10.54
N HIS A 380 -4.31 -0.57 -11.47
CA HIS A 380 -4.36 -1.92 -12.04
C HIS A 380 -4.43 -3.06 -11.00
N VAL A 381 -3.80 -2.88 -9.84
CA VAL A 381 -3.81 -3.86 -8.74
C VAL A 381 -5.21 -4.16 -8.20
N LYS A 382 -6.18 -3.28 -8.45
CA LYS A 382 -7.57 -3.41 -8.01
C LYS A 382 -8.47 -4.15 -9.01
N PHE A 383 -7.90 -4.66 -10.10
CA PHE A 383 -8.62 -5.30 -11.21
C PHE A 383 -8.13 -6.72 -11.48
N GLN A 384 -7.45 -7.35 -10.54
CA GLN A 384 -6.76 -8.62 -10.75
C GLN A 384 -7.59 -9.86 -10.38
N GLU A 385 -8.91 -9.71 -10.16
CA GLU A 385 -9.80 -10.83 -9.82
C GLU A 385 -10.60 -11.30 -11.06
N PRO A 386 -10.32 -12.51 -11.60
CA PRO A 386 -11.02 -13.01 -12.78
C PRO A 386 -12.53 -13.14 -12.61
N LYS A 387 -13.02 -13.50 -11.43
CA LYS A 387 -14.47 -13.63 -11.16
C LYS A 387 -15.21 -12.30 -11.27
N PHE A 388 -14.57 -11.20 -10.85
CA PHE A 388 -15.13 -9.87 -11.04
C PHE A 388 -15.30 -9.55 -12.53
N TRP A 389 -14.28 -9.84 -13.34
CA TRP A 389 -14.36 -9.62 -14.78
C TRP A 389 -15.38 -10.52 -15.46
N GLN A 390 -15.52 -11.79 -15.02
CA GLN A 390 -16.57 -12.67 -15.53
C GLN A 390 -17.97 -12.07 -15.26
N ALA A 391 -18.19 -11.56 -14.04
CA ALA A 391 -19.45 -10.89 -13.70
C ALA A 391 -19.72 -9.64 -14.55
N MET A 392 -18.68 -8.86 -14.87
CA MET A 392 -18.81 -7.70 -15.76
C MET A 392 -19.10 -8.12 -17.22
N ILE A 393 -18.48 -9.21 -17.71
CA ILE A 393 -18.75 -9.80 -19.02
C ILE A 393 -20.20 -10.29 -19.10
N ASP A 394 -20.67 -10.99 -18.08
CA ASP A 394 -22.05 -11.47 -17.98
C ASP A 394 -23.04 -10.28 -18.02
N LEU A 395 -22.79 -9.24 -17.24
CA LEU A 395 -23.60 -8.01 -17.25
C LEU A 395 -23.67 -7.36 -18.62
N LEU A 396 -22.55 -7.24 -19.32
CA LEU A 396 -22.53 -6.68 -20.67
C LEU A 396 -23.23 -7.59 -21.68
N SER A 397 -23.20 -8.91 -21.47
CA SER A 397 -23.94 -9.85 -22.30
C SER A 397 -25.45 -9.74 -22.10
N ASP A 398 -25.89 -9.60 -20.84
CA ASP A 398 -27.32 -9.45 -20.48
C ASP A 398 -27.89 -8.08 -20.85
N HIS A 399 -27.02 -7.08 -21.06
CA HIS A 399 -27.39 -5.68 -21.34
C HIS A 399 -26.58 -5.16 -22.55
N PRO A 400 -27.00 -5.53 -23.79
CA PRO A 400 -26.26 -5.16 -25.01
C PRO A 400 -26.19 -3.64 -25.26
N GLU A 401 -27.08 -2.86 -24.68
CA GLU A 401 -27.10 -1.41 -24.71
C GLU A 401 -26.08 -0.75 -23.76
N SER A 402 -25.37 -1.55 -22.93
CA SER A 402 -24.47 -1.04 -21.91
C SER A 402 -23.01 -1.04 -22.37
N TYR A 403 -22.27 -0.04 -21.95
CA TYR A 403 -20.83 0.14 -22.15
C TYR A 403 -20.10 0.21 -20.80
N TYR A 404 -18.84 -0.20 -20.78
CA TYR A 404 -18.03 -0.17 -19.55
C TYR A 404 -16.76 0.65 -19.73
N LEU A 405 -16.64 1.75 -18.97
CA LEU A 405 -15.47 2.61 -18.94
C LEU A 405 -14.59 2.23 -17.75
N VAL A 406 -13.34 1.87 -18.03
CA VAL A 406 -12.34 1.48 -17.02
C VAL A 406 -11.26 2.56 -16.96
N LEU A 407 -11.29 3.36 -15.91
CA LEU A 407 -10.42 4.52 -15.77
C LEU A 407 -9.16 4.18 -14.97
N GLY A 408 -8.01 4.64 -15.46
CA GLY A 408 -6.72 4.52 -14.77
C GLY A 408 -5.93 3.26 -15.08
N VAL A 409 -6.44 2.40 -15.97
CA VAL A 409 -5.85 1.09 -16.32
C VAL A 409 -5.80 0.92 -17.82
N LYS A 410 -4.77 0.23 -18.31
CA LYS A 410 -4.71 -0.28 -19.68
C LYS A 410 -5.08 -1.76 -19.66
N GLU A 411 -5.72 -2.25 -20.70
CA GLU A 411 -6.07 -3.68 -20.85
C GLU A 411 -4.84 -4.58 -20.63
N SER A 412 -3.70 -4.23 -21.22
CA SER A 412 -2.43 -4.97 -21.08
C SER A 412 -1.91 -5.13 -19.65
N GLN A 413 -2.47 -4.40 -18.70
CA GLN A 413 -2.14 -4.51 -17.27
C GLN A 413 -2.98 -5.55 -16.54
N ILE A 414 -3.94 -6.20 -17.26
CA ILE A 414 -4.78 -7.27 -16.74
C ILE A 414 -4.55 -8.52 -17.62
N PRO A 415 -3.49 -9.30 -17.34
CA PRO A 415 -2.94 -10.29 -18.29
C PRO A 415 -3.92 -11.38 -18.73
N PHE A 416 -4.88 -11.74 -17.88
CA PHE A 416 -5.86 -12.80 -18.18
C PHE A 416 -7.07 -12.30 -18.98
N LEU A 417 -7.30 -10.98 -19.03
CA LEU A 417 -8.55 -10.43 -19.54
C LEU A 417 -8.76 -10.71 -21.03
N SER A 418 -7.72 -10.52 -21.83
CA SER A 418 -7.80 -10.77 -23.28
C SER A 418 -8.26 -12.19 -23.64
N SER A 419 -7.98 -13.18 -22.79
CA SER A 419 -8.46 -14.56 -23.00
C SER A 419 -9.92 -14.78 -22.59
N MET A 420 -10.53 -13.84 -21.87
CA MET A 420 -11.92 -13.92 -21.44
C MET A 420 -12.89 -13.15 -22.36
N LEU A 421 -12.38 -12.16 -23.10
CA LEU A 421 -13.22 -11.27 -23.91
C LEU A 421 -13.52 -11.86 -25.29
N SER A 422 -14.80 -11.90 -25.65
CA SER A 422 -15.20 -12.00 -27.06
C SER A 422 -14.99 -10.65 -27.77
N ALA A 423 -14.89 -10.67 -29.11
CA ALA A 423 -14.75 -9.44 -29.87
C ALA A 423 -15.94 -8.47 -29.65
N GLU A 424 -17.15 -9.01 -29.49
CA GLU A 424 -18.36 -8.23 -29.23
C GLU A 424 -18.31 -7.54 -27.86
N ILE A 425 -18.00 -8.27 -26.79
CA ILE A 425 -17.90 -7.69 -25.44
C ILE A 425 -16.72 -6.71 -25.36
N GLY A 426 -15.57 -7.10 -25.93
CA GLY A 426 -14.38 -6.23 -25.96
C GLY A 426 -14.63 -4.90 -26.66
N SER A 427 -15.49 -4.89 -27.72
CA SER A 427 -15.88 -3.65 -28.40
C SER A 427 -16.74 -2.69 -27.55
N ARG A 428 -17.24 -3.12 -26.40
CA ARG A 428 -18.04 -2.30 -25.48
C ARG A 428 -17.31 -1.93 -24.18
N ILE A 429 -16.04 -2.35 -24.04
CA ILE A 429 -15.18 -1.95 -22.92
C ILE A 429 -14.17 -0.90 -23.40
N ARG A 430 -14.05 0.19 -22.68
CA ARG A 430 -13.11 1.27 -22.98
C ARG A 430 -12.13 1.47 -21.82
N PHE A 431 -10.84 1.27 -22.10
CA PHE A 431 -9.76 1.51 -21.15
C PHE A 431 -9.17 2.88 -21.33
N LEU A 432 -9.29 3.74 -20.34
CA LEU A 432 -8.77 5.09 -20.36
C LEU A 432 -7.62 5.22 -19.38
N ALA A 433 -6.43 5.53 -19.88
CA ALA A 433 -5.27 5.74 -19.03
C ALA A 433 -5.50 6.90 -18.06
N TRP A 434 -4.90 6.84 -16.87
CA TRP A 434 -5.03 7.90 -15.88
C TRP A 434 -4.41 9.19 -16.39
N ARG A 435 -5.23 10.23 -16.48
CA ARG A 435 -4.84 11.61 -16.79
C ARG A 435 -5.60 12.51 -15.84
N SER A 436 -4.90 13.39 -15.13
CA SER A 436 -5.50 14.22 -14.08
C SER A 436 -6.57 15.18 -14.61
N ASP A 437 -6.34 15.70 -15.81
CA ASP A 437 -7.23 16.64 -16.51
C ASP A 437 -8.47 15.99 -17.12
N ASP A 438 -8.40 14.69 -17.45
CA ASP A 438 -9.47 13.94 -18.09
C ASP A 438 -10.29 13.07 -17.13
N TYR A 439 -9.77 12.81 -15.93
CA TYR A 439 -10.40 11.86 -15.00
C TYR A 439 -11.84 12.21 -14.67
N LEU A 440 -12.09 13.43 -14.20
CA LEU A 440 -13.44 13.88 -13.83
C LEU A 440 -14.37 13.99 -15.05
N ARG A 441 -13.84 14.39 -16.19
CA ARG A 441 -14.60 14.45 -17.45
C ARG A 441 -15.07 13.06 -17.88
N SER A 442 -14.17 12.07 -17.78
CA SER A 442 -14.48 10.66 -18.06
C SER A 442 -15.44 10.08 -17.02
N LEU A 443 -15.24 10.38 -15.73
CA LEU A 443 -16.12 9.90 -14.66
C LEU A 443 -17.55 10.43 -14.85
N CYS A 444 -17.72 11.69 -15.27
CA CYS A 444 -19.03 12.30 -15.58
C CYS A 444 -19.81 11.61 -16.70
N MET A 445 -19.16 10.76 -17.50
CA MET A 445 -19.82 9.95 -18.52
C MET A 445 -20.63 8.78 -17.92
N GLY A 446 -20.28 8.37 -16.70
CA GLY A 446 -20.85 7.21 -16.04
C GLY A 446 -22.30 7.44 -15.57
N ASP A 447 -23.13 6.45 -15.80
CA ASP A 447 -24.50 6.36 -15.28
C ASP A 447 -24.55 5.55 -13.97
N ILE A 448 -23.63 4.56 -13.80
CA ILE A 448 -23.50 3.72 -12.62
C ILE A 448 -21.99 3.51 -12.36
N PHE A 449 -21.54 3.78 -11.16
CA PHE A 449 -20.19 3.47 -10.74
C PHE A 449 -20.13 2.07 -10.12
N ILE A 450 -19.30 1.20 -10.69
CA ILE A 450 -19.01 -0.12 -10.14
C ILE A 450 -17.69 -0.05 -9.41
N ASP A 451 -17.69 -0.33 -8.12
CA ASP A 451 -16.47 -0.32 -7.33
C ASP A 451 -15.53 -1.46 -7.70
N THR A 452 -14.24 -1.25 -7.52
CA THR A 452 -13.20 -2.23 -7.87
C THR A 452 -13.16 -3.40 -6.88
N PHE A 453 -12.72 -4.57 -7.35
CA PHE A 453 -12.57 -5.78 -6.56
C PHE A 453 -11.22 -6.47 -6.88
N PRO A 454 -10.50 -7.04 -5.90
CA PRO A 454 -10.87 -7.35 -4.51
C PRO A 454 -10.69 -6.19 -3.50
N SER A 455 -10.24 -5.04 -3.95
CA SER A 455 -10.01 -3.86 -3.11
C SER A 455 -10.77 -2.67 -3.68
N GLY A 456 -11.69 -2.12 -2.89
CA GLY A 456 -12.54 -1.00 -3.29
C GLY A 456 -11.82 0.34 -3.37
N GLY A 457 -12.51 1.32 -3.93
CA GLY A 457 -12.08 2.70 -4.01
C GLY A 457 -12.27 3.45 -2.69
N GLY A 458 -11.56 4.56 -2.52
CA GLY A 458 -11.81 5.54 -1.46
C GLY A 458 -12.20 6.88 -2.07
N GLY A 459 -11.22 7.71 -2.43
CA GLY A 459 -11.48 9.03 -3.02
C GLY A 459 -12.31 8.99 -4.30
N VAL A 460 -12.14 7.97 -5.13
CA VAL A 460 -12.93 7.83 -6.38
C VAL A 460 -14.42 7.59 -6.12
N LEU A 461 -14.78 6.90 -5.01
CA LEU A 461 -16.17 6.75 -4.59
C LEU A 461 -16.75 8.11 -4.18
N VAL A 462 -15.98 8.88 -3.42
CA VAL A 462 -16.37 10.23 -2.99
C VAL A 462 -16.61 11.14 -4.19
N ASP A 463 -15.71 11.09 -5.19
CA ASP A 463 -15.84 11.87 -6.43
C ASP A 463 -17.10 11.44 -7.22
N ALA A 464 -17.35 10.14 -7.39
CA ALA A 464 -18.56 9.64 -8.08
C ALA A 464 -19.86 10.04 -7.35
N MET A 465 -19.90 9.89 -6.02
CA MET A 465 -21.03 10.33 -5.22
C MET A 465 -21.28 11.84 -5.36
N ALA A 466 -20.24 12.67 -5.31
CA ALA A 466 -20.35 14.11 -5.47
C ALA A 466 -20.91 14.52 -6.83
N LEU A 467 -20.63 13.73 -7.86
CA LEU A 467 -21.16 13.91 -9.22
C LEU A 467 -22.60 13.37 -9.39
N GLY A 468 -23.18 12.80 -8.35
CA GLY A 468 -24.54 12.25 -8.38
C GLY A 468 -24.64 10.91 -9.12
N ILE A 469 -23.53 10.17 -9.21
CA ILE A 469 -23.48 8.84 -9.82
C ILE A 469 -23.75 7.80 -8.72
N PRO A 470 -24.77 6.92 -8.85
CA PRO A 470 -25.00 5.84 -7.91
C PRO A 470 -23.85 4.85 -7.95
N ILE A 471 -23.46 4.35 -6.77
CA ILE A 471 -22.34 3.43 -6.61
C ILE A 471 -22.87 2.05 -6.28
N VAL A 472 -22.30 1.01 -6.88
CA VAL A 472 -22.42 -0.37 -6.40
C VAL A 472 -21.07 -0.82 -5.87
N SER A 473 -20.98 -1.10 -4.58
CA SER A 473 -19.74 -1.49 -3.90
C SER A 473 -19.92 -2.77 -3.10
N PHE A 474 -18.80 -3.44 -2.81
CA PHE A 474 -18.80 -4.63 -1.98
C PHE A 474 -18.57 -4.28 -0.52
N ARG A 475 -19.31 -4.95 0.36
CA ARG A 475 -19.04 -4.93 1.78
C ARG A 475 -17.63 -5.47 2.04
N ASP A 476 -16.91 -4.84 2.95
CA ASP A 476 -15.58 -5.30 3.39
C ASP A 476 -14.58 -5.50 2.25
N ASN A 477 -14.48 -4.50 1.36
CA ASN A 477 -13.55 -4.52 0.23
C ASN A 477 -12.08 -4.42 0.63
N TYR A 478 -11.76 -3.85 1.78
CA TYR A 478 -10.38 -3.84 2.23
C TYR A 478 -10.03 -5.21 2.80
N MET A 479 -8.89 -5.72 2.39
CA MET A 479 -8.35 -6.95 2.95
C MET A 479 -8.23 -6.77 4.46
N ASN A 480 -8.99 -7.55 5.19
CA ASN A 480 -9.06 -7.48 6.63
C ASN A 480 -7.81 -8.10 7.23
N LEU A 481 -6.84 -7.28 7.60
CA LEU A 481 -5.57 -7.73 8.16
C LEU A 481 -5.70 -8.22 9.60
N TYR A 482 -6.83 -7.92 10.25
CA TYR A 482 -7.08 -8.28 11.64
C TYR A 482 -8.04 -9.46 11.82
N ASP A 483 -8.40 -10.18 10.75
CA ASP A 483 -9.39 -11.27 10.80
C ASP A 483 -10.75 -10.84 11.38
N GLN A 484 -11.13 -9.57 11.28
CA GLN A 484 -12.37 -9.06 11.85
C GLN A 484 -13.32 -8.66 10.75
N THR A 485 -14.45 -9.32 10.74
CA THR A 485 -15.45 -9.30 9.66
C THR A 485 -16.47 -8.17 9.74
N ASP A 486 -16.48 -7.40 10.84
CA ASP A 486 -17.59 -6.49 11.13
C ASP A 486 -17.38 -5.07 10.63
N TRP A 487 -16.24 -4.76 10.03
CA TRP A 487 -15.93 -3.43 9.55
C TRP A 487 -15.85 -3.38 8.02
N SER A 488 -16.61 -2.47 7.43
CA SER A 488 -16.60 -2.21 6.00
C SER A 488 -16.39 -0.72 5.73
N PRO A 489 -15.28 -0.34 5.07
CA PRO A 489 -15.08 1.04 4.62
C PRO A 489 -16.18 1.52 3.69
N ALA A 490 -16.72 0.64 2.84
CA ALA A 490 -17.82 0.97 1.96
C ALA A 490 -19.08 1.36 2.76
N GLU A 491 -19.40 0.62 3.83
CA GLU A 491 -20.53 0.96 4.69
C GLU A 491 -20.33 2.31 5.39
N GLU A 492 -19.14 2.60 5.91
CA GLU A 492 -18.85 3.89 6.54
C GLU A 492 -18.89 5.06 5.54
N LEU A 493 -18.44 4.83 4.31
CA LEU A 493 -18.32 5.88 3.31
C LEU A 493 -19.63 6.15 2.55
N ILE A 494 -20.32 5.09 2.14
CA ILE A 494 -21.51 5.16 1.29
C ILE A 494 -22.77 5.28 2.15
N ASN A 495 -22.90 4.44 3.19
CA ASN A 495 -24.02 4.40 4.13
C ASN A 495 -25.41 4.32 3.44
N ILE A 496 -25.50 3.62 2.32
CA ILE A 496 -26.73 3.34 1.57
C ILE A 496 -26.79 1.82 1.35
N PRO A 497 -27.48 1.05 2.21
CA PRO A 497 -27.38 -0.41 2.24
C PRO A 497 -27.75 -1.11 0.93
N GLU A 498 -28.73 -0.58 0.18
CA GLU A 498 -29.25 -1.20 -1.04
C GLU A 498 -28.28 -1.24 -2.23
N ILE A 499 -27.14 -0.57 -2.15
CA ILE A 499 -26.08 -0.54 -3.15
C ILE A 499 -24.75 -1.10 -2.62
N ILE A 500 -24.74 -1.65 -1.42
CA ILE A 500 -23.60 -2.33 -0.81
C ILE A 500 -23.90 -3.83 -0.81
N VAL A 501 -23.23 -4.56 -1.67
CA VAL A 501 -23.42 -6.00 -1.82
C VAL A 501 -22.48 -6.79 -0.89
N PRO A 502 -22.88 -8.02 -0.48
CA PRO A 502 -21.99 -8.87 0.30
C PRO A 502 -20.67 -9.12 -0.44
N ARG A 503 -19.59 -9.30 0.31
CA ARG A 503 -18.29 -9.60 -0.27
C ARG A 503 -18.36 -10.91 -1.08
N ASP A 504 -17.70 -10.92 -2.24
CA ASP A 504 -17.64 -12.06 -3.19
C ASP A 504 -18.99 -12.48 -3.79
N ASP A 505 -20.08 -11.77 -3.51
CA ASP A 505 -21.40 -12.06 -4.08
C ASP A 505 -21.59 -11.31 -5.42
N PHE A 506 -20.97 -11.85 -6.46
CA PHE A 506 -21.06 -11.28 -7.81
C PHE A 506 -22.45 -11.42 -8.43
N GLU A 507 -23.25 -12.40 -8.02
CA GLU A 507 -24.64 -12.55 -8.47
C GLU A 507 -25.52 -11.42 -7.93
N GLU A 508 -25.37 -11.09 -6.65
CA GLU A 508 -26.06 -9.95 -6.07
C GLU A 508 -25.61 -8.63 -6.72
N MET A 509 -24.31 -8.47 -6.98
CA MET A 509 -23.79 -7.31 -7.72
C MET A 509 -24.48 -7.19 -9.09
N LYS A 510 -24.51 -8.26 -9.89
CA LYS A 510 -25.18 -8.29 -11.20
C LYS A 510 -26.66 -7.92 -11.07
N ARG A 511 -27.34 -8.46 -10.06
CA ARG A 511 -28.76 -8.19 -9.82
C ARG A 511 -29.01 -6.70 -9.50
N VAL A 512 -28.19 -6.11 -8.64
CA VAL A 512 -28.30 -4.68 -8.28
C VAL A 512 -28.02 -3.80 -9.49
N VAL A 513 -26.93 -4.06 -10.21
CA VAL A 513 -26.54 -3.29 -11.41
C VAL A 513 -27.61 -3.41 -12.51
N SER A 514 -28.09 -4.63 -12.80
CA SER A 514 -29.16 -4.86 -13.79
C SER A 514 -30.44 -4.10 -13.47
N ARG A 515 -30.81 -4.03 -12.18
CA ARG A 515 -31.96 -3.21 -11.73
C ARG A 515 -31.73 -1.72 -12.06
N LEU A 516 -30.53 -1.21 -11.79
CA LEU A 516 -30.20 0.20 -12.05
C LEU A 516 -30.10 0.51 -13.56
N ILE A 517 -29.71 -0.45 -14.38
CA ILE A 517 -29.71 -0.30 -15.85
C ILE A 517 -31.15 -0.17 -16.35
N ARG A 518 -32.05 -1.06 -15.92
CA ARG A 518 -33.45 -1.15 -16.38
C ARG A 518 -34.35 -0.05 -15.82
N ASP A 519 -33.97 0.56 -14.69
CA ASP A 519 -34.78 1.57 -14.02
C ASP A 519 -34.01 2.91 -13.89
N PRO A 520 -34.10 3.78 -14.92
CA PRO A 520 -33.43 5.07 -14.92
C PRO A 520 -33.90 6.04 -13.83
N GLU A 521 -35.16 5.89 -13.33
CA GLU A 521 -35.67 6.72 -12.26
C GLU A 521 -35.01 6.37 -10.93
N ASN A 522 -35.04 5.08 -10.58
CA ASN A 522 -34.36 4.57 -9.39
C ASN A 522 -32.85 4.89 -9.43
N ARG A 523 -32.21 4.73 -10.60
CA ARG A 523 -30.81 5.10 -10.79
C ARG A 523 -30.54 6.57 -10.46
N ARG A 524 -31.38 7.49 -10.97
CA ARG A 524 -31.26 8.93 -10.69
C ARG A 524 -31.54 9.25 -9.21
N ASP A 525 -32.52 8.61 -8.59
CA ASP A 525 -32.83 8.80 -7.18
C ASP A 525 -31.68 8.38 -6.28
N LEU A 526 -31.14 7.19 -6.51
CA LEU A 526 -29.94 6.70 -5.80
C LEU A 526 -28.73 7.62 -6.00
N GLY A 527 -28.50 8.13 -7.21
CA GLY A 527 -27.46 9.12 -7.48
C GLY A 527 -27.63 10.39 -6.65
N LYS A 528 -28.85 10.93 -6.58
CA LYS A 528 -29.16 12.09 -5.71
C LYS A 528 -28.93 11.78 -4.23
N ARG A 529 -29.30 10.60 -3.75
CA ARG A 529 -29.08 10.18 -2.36
C ARG A 529 -27.59 10.03 -2.05
N CYS A 530 -26.80 9.46 -2.97
CA CYS A 530 -25.33 9.42 -2.87
C CYS A 530 -24.75 10.83 -2.78
N GLN A 531 -25.19 11.74 -3.64
CA GLN A 531 -24.74 13.13 -3.65
C GLN A 531 -25.10 13.85 -2.35
N ALA A 532 -26.36 13.76 -1.91
CA ALA A 532 -26.80 14.36 -0.66
C ALA A 532 -25.99 13.86 0.54
N HIS A 533 -25.74 12.55 0.60
CA HIS A 533 -24.94 11.95 1.67
C HIS A 533 -23.51 12.49 1.70
N VAL A 534 -22.80 12.50 0.54
CA VAL A 534 -21.42 12.96 0.52
C VAL A 534 -21.30 14.46 0.77
N LEU A 535 -22.23 15.26 0.28
CA LEU A 535 -22.28 16.70 0.57
C LEU A 535 -22.50 16.96 2.07
N ALA A 536 -23.39 16.22 2.71
CA ALA A 536 -23.65 16.35 4.14
C ALA A 536 -22.45 15.91 5.01
N THR A 537 -21.70 14.90 4.58
CA THR A 537 -20.61 14.31 5.37
C THR A 537 -19.22 14.86 5.02
N LYS A 538 -19.00 15.31 3.79
CA LYS A 538 -17.70 15.71 3.24
C LYS A 538 -17.72 17.09 2.56
N GLY A 539 -18.88 17.72 2.39
CA GLY A 539 -19.04 18.93 1.58
C GLY A 539 -18.44 20.21 2.17
N ASP A 540 -18.20 20.23 3.48
CA ASP A 540 -17.64 21.39 4.17
C ASP A 540 -16.18 21.15 4.59
N SER A 541 -15.28 21.28 3.63
CA SER A 541 -13.84 21.10 3.86
C SER A 541 -13.26 22.16 4.80
N ALA A 542 -13.77 23.38 4.75
CA ALA A 542 -13.34 24.44 5.66
C ALA A 542 -13.69 24.09 7.11
N ARG A 543 -14.89 23.56 7.35
CA ARG A 543 -15.29 23.08 8.67
C ARG A 543 -14.47 21.88 9.12
N ALA A 544 -14.22 20.91 8.21
CA ALA A 544 -13.42 19.75 8.54
C ALA A 544 -11.98 20.12 8.94
N VAL A 545 -11.39 21.11 8.27
CA VAL A 545 -10.07 21.63 8.61
C VAL A 545 -10.10 22.35 9.97
N ARG A 546 -11.12 23.17 10.25
CA ARG A 546 -11.28 23.82 11.58
C ARG A 546 -11.44 22.80 12.71
N GLU A 547 -12.25 21.76 12.52
CA GLU A 547 -12.37 20.67 13.49
C GLU A 547 -11.02 19.96 13.72
N CYS A 548 -10.19 19.84 12.69
CA CYS A 548 -8.84 19.30 12.80
C CYS A 548 -7.90 20.25 13.59
N GLU A 549 -8.02 21.57 13.40
CA GLU A 549 -7.29 22.55 14.21
C GLU A 549 -7.63 22.43 15.71
N ASP A 550 -8.93 22.38 16.04
CA ASP A 550 -9.37 22.21 17.42
C ASP A 550 -8.78 20.93 18.03
N LEU A 551 -8.71 19.88 17.23
CA LEU A 551 -8.13 18.61 17.63
C LEU A 551 -6.63 18.73 17.91
N TYR A 552 -5.85 19.48 17.11
CA TYR A 552 -4.44 19.70 17.39
C TYR A 552 -4.22 20.40 18.71
N PHE A 553 -5.00 21.42 19.06
CA PHE A 553 -4.92 22.08 20.37
C PHE A 553 -5.23 21.11 21.52
N GLN A 554 -6.27 20.27 21.36
CA GLN A 554 -6.60 19.24 22.36
C GLN A 554 -5.47 18.21 22.52
N ILE A 555 -4.88 17.75 21.41
CA ILE A 555 -3.77 16.80 21.43
C ILE A 555 -2.55 17.39 22.15
N ILE A 556 -2.19 18.63 21.84
CA ILE A 556 -1.09 19.34 22.50
C ILE A 556 -1.32 19.37 24.02
N GLU A 557 -2.52 19.76 24.45
CA GLU A 557 -2.87 19.80 25.87
C GLU A 557 -2.76 18.42 26.53
N GLN A 558 -3.27 17.38 25.87
CA GLN A 558 -3.22 16.01 26.37
C GLN A 558 -1.81 15.47 26.48
N VAL A 559 -0.98 15.71 25.45
CA VAL A 559 0.43 15.30 25.44
C VAL A 559 1.21 16.05 26.50
N SER A 560 0.96 17.36 26.69
CA SER A 560 1.57 18.17 27.75
C SER A 560 1.29 17.61 29.14
N LYS A 561 0.06 17.20 29.41
CA LYS A 561 -0.33 16.57 30.68
C LYS A 561 0.40 15.25 30.91
N LYS A 562 0.63 14.46 29.87
CA LYS A 562 1.36 13.17 29.96
C LYS A 562 2.85 13.38 30.20
N THR A 563 3.45 14.40 29.60
CA THR A 563 4.88 14.69 29.73
C THR A 563 5.24 15.48 31.02
N SER A 564 4.26 16.00 31.74
CA SER A 564 4.45 16.61 33.05
C SER A 564 4.73 15.62 34.21
N VAL A 565 4.55 14.33 33.95
CA VAL A 565 5.04 13.25 34.83
C VAL A 565 6.56 13.18 34.67
N ASP A 566 7.29 13.19 35.80
CA ASP A 566 8.75 13.15 35.82
C ASP A 566 9.29 12.14 34.80
N PRO A 567 10.19 12.55 33.88
CA PRO A 567 10.77 11.65 32.88
C PRO A 567 11.37 10.38 33.50
N ARG A 568 11.88 10.48 34.74
CA ARG A 568 12.40 9.34 35.50
C ARG A 568 11.30 8.38 35.93
N GLU A 569 10.13 8.86 36.35
CA GLU A 569 8.98 8.00 36.67
C GLU A 569 8.39 7.35 35.41
N ALA A 570 8.32 8.07 34.31
CA ALA A 570 7.88 7.53 33.03
C ALA A 570 8.84 6.44 32.52
N GLU A 571 10.15 6.63 32.69
CA GLU A 571 11.15 5.64 32.28
C GLU A 571 11.17 4.42 33.23
N VAL A 572 11.03 4.63 34.53
CA VAL A 572 10.85 3.57 35.51
C VAL A 572 9.56 2.77 35.24
N GLU A 573 8.47 3.44 34.91
CA GLU A 573 7.21 2.74 34.58
C GLU A 573 7.31 1.99 33.26
N LYS A 574 8.00 2.54 32.25
CA LYS A 574 8.32 1.86 30.98
C LYS A 574 9.21 0.64 31.21
N LEU A 575 10.18 0.76 32.12
CA LEU A 575 11.04 -0.35 32.52
C LEU A 575 10.24 -1.43 33.29
N LYS A 576 9.38 -1.03 34.22
CA LYS A 576 8.48 -1.93 34.94
C LYS A 576 7.56 -2.68 33.99
N ARG A 577 6.97 -2.00 33.01
CA ARG A 577 6.13 -2.64 31.96
C ARG A 577 6.94 -3.57 31.05
N ARG A 578 8.21 -3.24 30.74
CA ARG A 578 9.12 -4.14 30.02
C ARG A 578 9.49 -5.37 30.85
N LEU A 579 9.75 -5.19 32.14
CA LEU A 579 10.09 -6.29 33.05
C LEU A 579 8.89 -7.15 33.44
N ALA A 580 7.70 -6.56 33.53
CA ALA A 580 6.45 -7.26 33.81
C ALA A 580 5.92 -8.06 32.61
N ARG A 581 6.39 -7.80 31.38
CA ARG A 581 6.08 -8.66 30.24
C ARG A 581 6.83 -9.96 30.43
N PRO A 582 6.12 -11.11 30.59
CA PRO A 582 6.79 -12.40 30.68
C PRO A 582 7.68 -12.53 29.44
N ARG A 583 8.97 -12.75 29.63
CA ARG A 583 9.92 -13.09 28.57
C ARG A 583 9.55 -14.49 28.04
N VAL A 584 8.46 -14.54 27.28
CA VAL A 584 8.08 -15.76 26.60
C VAL A 584 9.03 -15.89 25.41
N PRO A 585 9.87 -16.93 25.36
CA PRO A 585 10.75 -17.14 24.21
C PRO A 585 9.93 -17.08 22.92
N GLY A 586 10.44 -16.39 21.87
CA GLY A 586 9.69 -16.13 20.65
C GLY A 586 9.10 -17.37 19.96
N TRP A 587 9.68 -18.55 20.23
CA TRP A 587 9.15 -19.84 19.78
C TRP A 587 7.89 -20.26 20.56
N VAL A 588 7.81 -19.97 21.87
CA VAL A 588 6.62 -20.25 22.70
C VAL A 588 5.48 -19.33 22.29
N ALA A 589 5.76 -18.05 22.04
CA ALA A 589 4.76 -17.09 21.56
C ALA A 589 4.26 -17.45 20.15
N ARG A 590 5.11 -18.01 19.29
CA ARG A 590 4.72 -18.56 17.98
C ARG A 590 3.83 -19.81 18.14
N ARG A 591 4.21 -20.73 19.02
CA ARG A 591 3.44 -21.95 19.27
C ARG A 591 2.09 -21.66 19.91
N ALA A 592 2.02 -20.72 20.84
CA ALA A 592 0.77 -20.28 21.45
C ALA A 592 -0.17 -19.62 20.42
N ARG A 593 0.36 -18.82 19.50
CA ARG A 593 -0.42 -18.25 18.38
C ARG A 593 -0.92 -19.31 17.40
N GLN A 594 -0.10 -20.32 17.10
CA GLN A 594 -0.52 -21.47 16.29
C GLN A 594 -1.61 -22.30 16.96
N LEU A 595 -1.47 -22.58 18.26
CA LEU A 595 -2.47 -23.30 19.04
C LEU A 595 -3.81 -22.53 19.09
N LYS A 596 -3.74 -21.22 19.30
CA LYS A 596 -4.93 -20.35 19.30
C LYS A 596 -5.63 -20.28 17.93
N ARG A 597 -4.86 -20.38 16.84
CA ARG A 597 -5.42 -20.51 15.48
C ARG A 597 -6.10 -21.87 15.26
N LEU A 598 -5.49 -22.95 15.73
CA LEU A 598 -6.05 -24.32 15.63
C LEU A 598 -7.32 -24.45 16.47
N LEU A 599 -7.35 -23.90 17.67
CA LEU A 599 -8.54 -23.90 18.52
C LEU A 599 -9.71 -23.13 17.88
N ARG A 600 -9.46 -21.92 17.36
CA ARG A 600 -10.49 -21.13 16.64
C ARG A 600 -10.93 -21.79 15.33
N TYR A 601 -10.06 -22.56 14.67
CA TYR A 601 -10.45 -23.35 13.51
C TYR A 601 -11.36 -24.50 13.92
N GLY A 602 -11.03 -25.21 15.02
CA GLY A 602 -11.86 -26.26 15.59
C GLY A 602 -13.24 -25.75 16.01
N GLU A 603 -13.32 -24.61 16.69
CA GLU A 603 -14.58 -23.96 17.06
C GLU A 603 -15.44 -23.64 15.82
N ARG A 604 -14.87 -23.04 14.78
CA ARG A 604 -15.59 -22.75 13.52
C ARG A 604 -16.06 -23.99 12.77
N VAL A 605 -15.32 -25.10 12.85
CA VAL A 605 -15.73 -26.38 12.27
C VAL A 605 -16.90 -26.96 13.06
N MET A 606 -16.86 -26.88 14.39
CA MET A 606 -17.94 -27.36 15.27
C MET A 606 -19.22 -26.52 15.11
N ASP A 607 -19.09 -25.19 14.97
CA ASP A 607 -20.21 -24.30 14.68
C ASP A 607 -20.88 -24.65 13.35
N ARG A 608 -20.10 -24.91 12.29
CA ARG A 608 -20.63 -25.34 11.00
C ARG A 608 -21.28 -26.71 11.01
N ILE A 609 -20.81 -27.62 11.86
CA ILE A 609 -21.44 -28.92 12.08
C ILE A 609 -22.75 -28.74 12.83
N SER A 610 -22.78 -27.91 13.87
CA SER A 610 -23.99 -27.62 14.66
C SER A 610 -25.06 -26.87 13.85
N GLU A 611 -24.65 -26.05 12.87
CA GLU A 611 -25.54 -25.35 11.94
C GLU A 611 -26.01 -26.22 10.76
N GLY A 612 -25.65 -27.52 10.73
CA GLY A 612 -26.05 -28.46 9.66
C GLY A 612 -25.41 -28.19 8.29
N ARG A 613 -24.38 -27.32 8.22
CA ARG A 613 -23.72 -26.91 6.97
C ARG A 613 -22.58 -27.84 6.53
N LEU A 614 -22.25 -28.85 7.33
CA LEU A 614 -21.30 -29.92 6.98
C LEU A 614 -21.90 -31.24 7.44
N ALA A 615 -22.09 -32.16 6.51
CA ALA A 615 -22.50 -33.53 6.85
C ALA A 615 -21.38 -34.20 7.68
N SER A 616 -21.76 -34.83 8.78
CA SER A 616 -20.87 -35.68 9.58
C SER A 616 -20.22 -36.72 8.65
N PRO A 617 -18.90 -36.92 8.68
CA PRO A 617 -18.28 -38.01 7.95
C PRO A 617 -18.81 -39.31 8.53
N THR A 618 -19.64 -40.03 7.77
CA THR A 618 -20.05 -41.40 8.07
C THR A 618 -18.81 -42.25 8.18
N ARG A 619 -18.60 -42.85 9.36
CA ARG A 619 -17.63 -43.92 9.56
C ARG A 619 -17.99 -45.09 8.64
N ASN A 620 -17.12 -45.39 7.70
CA ASN A 620 -16.93 -46.71 7.14
C ASN A 620 -15.50 -47.15 7.45
#